data_bcb8d6baf83114a0c0a450ee82c6ee8e
#
_entry.id   bcb8d6baf83114a0c0a450ee82c6ee8e
#
_cell.length_a   1.000
_cell.length_b   1.000
_cell.length_c   1.000
_cell.angle_alpha   90.00
_cell.angle_beta   90.00
_cell.angle_gamma   90.00
#
_symmetry.space_group_name_H-M   'P 1'
#
loop_
_entity.id
_entity.type
_entity.pdbx_description
1 polymer ?
#
loop_
_entity_poly.entity_id
_entity_poly.type
_entity_poly.pdbx_seq_one_letter_code
_entity_poly.pdbx_strand_id
1 'polypeptide(L)'
;MKLLLKTVLIISFCFILNANSEEVSFPRVGEMLKLDNPEKNPPDEIIGNIYYPNTNASKYPAVLVIHGTGGVGYRTKKIKDKFIENEIAVLEIDLYKSRKQSPGSKNRMEVASYLPDVYGALAWMANNEKIDFNKIGLTGFSLGGGLGLYLSIGAHPWAYGGYPWDNIYPKAIVAWYPVCVSFNKRFNQRINYLKKTEIQQSLPISNLKIIAPTKDNYEDNPKTECKKFVNNYYGKQNDEIVWLVDNGTHGFDGDPKKGTFKYRDIGKNITTTTSEKLGDEYREKTVNYFKSIFNNN
;
A
#
# COMPACT_ATOMS: atom_id res chain seq x y z
N MET A 1 14.08 66.26 -3.22
CA MET A 1 14.54 64.96 -3.70
C MET A 1 13.62 63.90 -3.13
N LYS A 2 12.59 63.48 -3.86
CA LYS A 2 11.55 62.53 -3.39
C LYS A 2 11.94 61.13 -3.83
N LEU A 3 12.21 60.27 -2.87
CA LEU A 3 12.54 58.85 -3.09
C LEU A 3 11.23 58.10 -3.34
N LEU A 4 11.00 57.60 -4.58
CA LEU A 4 9.88 56.73 -4.90
C LEU A 4 10.27 55.29 -4.49
N LEU A 5 9.64 54.79 -3.43
CA LEU A 5 9.67 53.37 -3.08
C LEU A 5 8.78 52.60 -4.07
N LYS A 6 9.38 51.82 -4.99
CA LYS A 6 8.66 50.86 -5.84
C LYS A 6 8.40 49.60 -5.02
N THR A 7 7.17 49.44 -4.57
CA THR A 7 6.69 48.17 -3.95
C THR A 7 6.55 47.13 -5.08
N VAL A 8 7.39 46.13 -5.09
CA VAL A 8 7.25 44.95 -5.98
C VAL A 8 6.27 44.02 -5.33
N LEU A 9 5.07 43.95 -5.89
CA LEU A 9 4.05 42.99 -5.49
C LEU A 9 4.40 41.62 -6.08
N ILE A 10 4.96 40.71 -5.26
CA ILE A 10 5.18 39.32 -5.65
C ILE A 10 3.81 38.62 -5.54
N ILE A 11 3.13 38.47 -6.69
CA ILE A 11 1.93 37.65 -6.79
C ILE A 11 2.41 36.20 -6.84
N SER A 12 2.36 35.51 -5.70
CA SER A 12 2.54 34.06 -5.63
C SER A 12 1.35 33.39 -6.30
N PHE A 13 1.52 32.95 -7.54
CA PHE A 13 0.54 32.11 -8.22
C PHE A 13 0.59 30.72 -7.55
N CYS A 14 -0.31 30.47 -6.61
CA CYS A 14 -0.62 29.11 -6.18
C CYS A 14 -1.30 28.40 -7.35
N PHE A 15 -0.53 27.67 -8.14
CA PHE A 15 -1.09 26.71 -9.09
C PHE A 15 -1.81 25.63 -8.26
N ILE A 16 -3.13 25.69 -8.24
CA ILE A 16 -3.94 24.55 -7.80
C ILE A 16 -3.76 23.49 -8.91
N LEU A 17 -2.88 22.56 -8.69
CA LEU A 17 -2.67 21.38 -9.53
C LEU A 17 -3.92 20.50 -9.39
N ASN A 18 -4.94 20.73 -10.23
CA ASN A 18 -6.03 19.80 -10.37
C ASN A 18 -5.51 18.55 -11.08
N ALA A 19 -5.31 17.49 -10.33
CA ALA A 19 -5.07 16.18 -10.93
C ALA A 19 -6.33 15.78 -11.73
N ASN A 20 -6.15 15.38 -12.99
CA ASN A 20 -7.22 14.76 -13.75
C ASN A 20 -7.51 13.39 -13.12
N SER A 21 -8.72 13.20 -12.62
CA SER A 21 -9.16 11.92 -12.04
C SER A 21 -10.21 11.26 -12.91
N GLU A 22 -10.10 9.95 -13.04
CA GLU A 22 -11.05 9.12 -13.79
C GLU A 22 -11.39 7.89 -12.94
N GLU A 23 -12.68 7.57 -12.80
CA GLU A 23 -13.11 6.30 -12.22
C GLU A 23 -12.89 5.20 -13.27
N VAL A 24 -12.27 4.12 -12.86
CA VAL A 24 -11.96 2.97 -13.70
C VAL A 24 -12.49 1.70 -13.08
N SER A 25 -12.82 0.73 -13.93
CA SER A 25 -13.19 -0.62 -13.55
C SER A 25 -12.29 -1.61 -14.26
N PHE A 26 -11.93 -2.67 -13.58
CA PHE A 26 -11.09 -3.73 -14.13
C PHE A 26 -11.44 -5.08 -13.49
N PRO A 27 -11.27 -6.19 -14.23
CA PRO A 27 -11.57 -7.51 -13.71
C PRO A 27 -10.60 -7.90 -12.60
N ARG A 28 -11.10 -8.68 -11.66
CA ARG A 28 -10.24 -9.43 -10.73
C ARG A 28 -9.45 -10.47 -11.50
N VAL A 29 -8.25 -10.75 -11.05
CA VAL A 29 -7.37 -11.72 -11.72
C VAL A 29 -7.01 -12.86 -10.76
N GLY A 30 -7.34 -14.07 -11.14
CA GLY A 30 -7.05 -15.29 -10.41
C GLY A 30 -8.10 -15.63 -9.33
N GLU A 31 -7.96 -16.81 -8.76
CA GLU A 31 -8.78 -17.32 -7.67
C GLU A 31 -7.92 -17.66 -6.47
N MET A 32 -8.42 -17.41 -5.27
CA MET A 32 -7.73 -17.80 -4.05
C MET A 32 -8.03 -19.27 -3.71
N LEU A 33 -7.02 -20.11 -3.89
CA LEU A 33 -7.09 -21.52 -3.51
C LEU A 33 -6.80 -21.67 -2.00
N LYS A 34 -7.68 -22.32 -1.25
CA LYS A 34 -7.47 -22.72 0.16
C LYS A 34 -7.35 -21.57 1.17
N LEU A 35 -8.33 -20.70 1.21
CA LEU A 35 -8.57 -19.82 2.36
C LEU A 35 -9.46 -20.52 3.39
N ASP A 36 -9.23 -20.21 4.68
CA ASP A 36 -10.10 -20.70 5.77
C ASP A 36 -11.51 -20.10 5.66
N ASN A 37 -11.61 -18.87 5.14
CA ASN A 37 -12.87 -18.19 4.93
C ASN A 37 -12.86 -17.42 3.59
N PRO A 38 -13.04 -18.12 2.45
CA PRO A 38 -13.05 -17.49 1.14
C PRO A 38 -14.28 -16.59 0.94
N GLU A 39 -14.15 -15.61 0.06
CA GLU A 39 -15.29 -14.80 -0.37
C GLU A 39 -16.30 -15.66 -1.15
N LYS A 40 -17.55 -15.69 -0.69
CA LYS A 40 -18.59 -16.56 -1.30
C LYS A 40 -19.07 -16.04 -2.65
N ASN A 41 -19.21 -14.73 -2.80
CA ASN A 41 -19.68 -14.07 -4.00
C ASN A 41 -18.77 -12.89 -4.30
N PRO A 42 -17.57 -13.14 -4.83
CA PRO A 42 -16.65 -12.06 -5.21
C PRO A 42 -17.25 -11.24 -6.36
N PRO A 43 -17.02 -9.92 -6.41
CA PRO A 43 -17.40 -9.13 -7.57
C PRO A 43 -16.53 -9.53 -8.78
N ASP A 44 -17.09 -9.41 -9.97
CA ASP A 44 -16.34 -9.68 -11.21
C ASP A 44 -15.32 -8.57 -11.49
N GLU A 45 -15.67 -7.33 -11.13
CA GLU A 45 -14.85 -6.15 -11.35
C GLU A 45 -14.63 -5.35 -10.08
N ILE A 46 -13.46 -4.72 -10.02
CA ILE A 46 -13.07 -3.79 -8.95
C ILE A 46 -13.06 -2.36 -9.48
N ILE A 47 -13.53 -1.45 -8.66
CA ILE A 47 -13.56 -0.02 -8.95
C ILE A 47 -12.35 0.65 -8.29
N GLY A 48 -11.73 1.53 -9.06
CA GLY A 48 -10.68 2.41 -8.60
C GLY A 48 -10.78 3.80 -9.22
N ASN A 49 -9.91 4.69 -8.79
CA ASN A 49 -9.73 5.99 -9.42
C ASN A 49 -8.27 6.14 -9.83
N ILE A 50 -8.05 6.45 -11.11
CA ILE A 50 -6.73 6.82 -11.61
C ILE A 50 -6.57 8.33 -11.56
N TYR A 51 -5.43 8.79 -11.10
CA TYR A 51 -5.05 10.20 -11.00
C TYR A 51 -3.73 10.40 -11.74
N TYR A 52 -3.70 11.33 -12.67
CA TYR A 52 -2.48 11.70 -13.41
C TYR A 52 -1.95 13.04 -12.94
N PRO A 53 -0.61 13.22 -12.88
CA PRO A 53 0.00 14.54 -12.72
C PRO A 53 -0.41 15.49 -13.84
N ASN A 54 -0.50 16.77 -13.52
CA ASN A 54 -0.79 17.80 -14.54
C ASN A 54 0.47 18.23 -15.28
N THR A 55 1.09 17.29 -15.97
CA THR A 55 2.27 17.50 -16.81
C THR A 55 2.06 16.84 -18.17
N ASN A 56 2.92 17.15 -19.14
CA ASN A 56 2.83 16.64 -20.52
C ASN A 56 3.73 15.41 -20.76
N ALA A 57 3.98 14.60 -19.75
CA ALA A 57 4.74 13.36 -19.92
C ALA A 57 3.98 12.36 -20.79
N SER A 58 4.66 11.67 -21.69
CA SER A 58 4.05 10.63 -22.52
C SER A 58 3.65 9.40 -21.69
N LYS A 59 4.44 9.09 -20.67
CA LYS A 59 4.17 8.04 -19.67
C LYS A 59 4.62 8.48 -18.30
N TYR A 60 3.88 8.03 -17.28
CA TYR A 60 4.17 8.33 -15.88
C TYR A 60 4.65 7.08 -15.15
N PRO A 61 5.59 7.18 -14.22
CA PRO A 61 5.70 6.21 -13.15
C PRO A 61 4.38 6.19 -12.38
N ALA A 62 3.99 5.06 -11.83
CA ALA A 62 2.68 4.96 -11.15
C ALA A 62 2.75 4.11 -9.88
N VAL A 63 1.92 4.43 -8.90
CA VAL A 63 1.80 3.69 -7.64
C VAL A 63 0.36 3.26 -7.42
N LEU A 64 0.18 1.96 -7.17
CA LEU A 64 -1.08 1.41 -6.66
C LEU A 64 -1.20 1.75 -5.17
N VAL A 65 -2.25 2.47 -4.79
CA VAL A 65 -2.56 2.84 -3.41
C VAL A 65 -3.72 1.99 -2.89
N ILE A 66 -3.49 1.28 -1.78
CA ILE A 66 -4.48 0.38 -1.19
C ILE A 66 -4.81 0.84 0.24
N HIS A 67 -6.09 1.09 0.48
CA HIS A 67 -6.56 1.54 1.78
C HIS A 67 -6.48 0.47 2.88
N GLY A 68 -6.57 0.89 4.14
CA GLY A 68 -6.77 0.01 5.29
C GLY A 68 -8.25 -0.36 5.47
N THR A 69 -8.57 -1.04 6.58
CA THR A 69 -9.96 -1.43 6.90
C THR A 69 -10.93 -0.25 7.03
N GLY A 70 -10.42 0.96 7.19
CA GLY A 70 -11.23 2.18 7.22
C GLY A 70 -11.70 2.67 5.83
N GLY A 71 -11.35 1.99 4.74
CA GLY A 71 -11.71 2.40 3.38
C GLY A 71 -10.86 3.55 2.84
N VAL A 72 -11.21 3.99 1.64
CA VAL A 72 -10.64 5.20 1.00
C VAL A 72 -10.93 6.43 1.86
N GLY A 73 -9.95 7.31 2.06
CA GLY A 73 -10.15 8.49 2.90
C GLY A 73 -8.90 9.33 3.11
N TYR A 74 -8.77 9.94 4.31
CA TYR A 74 -7.71 10.91 4.61
C TYR A 74 -6.29 10.40 4.27
N ARG A 75 -5.95 9.16 4.68
CA ARG A 75 -4.61 8.60 4.47
C ARG A 75 -4.28 8.42 2.99
N THR A 76 -5.19 7.77 2.27
CA THR A 76 -5.01 7.51 0.84
C THR A 76 -4.99 8.81 0.05
N LYS A 77 -5.85 9.78 0.43
CA LYS A 77 -5.83 11.11 -0.17
C LYS A 77 -4.48 11.82 0.02
N LYS A 78 -3.95 11.84 1.26
CA LYS A 78 -2.69 12.55 1.57
C LYS A 78 -1.48 11.95 0.84
N ILE A 79 -1.36 10.63 0.78
CA ILE A 79 -0.24 9.99 0.05
C ILE A 79 -0.39 10.15 -1.46
N LYS A 80 -1.62 10.05 -1.98
CA LYS A 80 -1.92 10.31 -3.38
C LYS A 80 -1.50 11.73 -3.78
N ASP A 81 -1.93 12.75 -3.02
CA ASP A 81 -1.58 14.14 -3.31
C ASP A 81 -0.05 14.30 -3.37
N LYS A 82 0.69 13.68 -2.44
CA LYS A 82 2.16 13.69 -2.44
C LYS A 82 2.79 13.01 -3.67
N PHE A 83 2.22 11.89 -4.14
CA PHE A 83 2.71 11.25 -5.37
C PHE A 83 2.48 12.13 -6.59
N ILE A 84 1.27 12.72 -6.72
CA ILE A 84 0.93 13.60 -7.84
C ILE A 84 1.82 14.85 -7.87
N GLU A 85 2.10 15.47 -6.71
CA GLU A 85 3.05 16.59 -6.57
C GLU A 85 4.47 16.21 -7.04
N ASN A 86 4.81 14.94 -7.05
CA ASN A 86 6.10 14.40 -7.48
C ASN A 86 6.06 13.68 -8.83
N GLU A 87 5.09 14.01 -9.68
CA GLU A 87 4.94 13.51 -11.05
C GLU A 87 4.74 11.97 -11.15
N ILE A 88 4.20 11.35 -10.11
CA ILE A 88 3.87 9.94 -10.04
C ILE A 88 2.35 9.78 -10.11
N ALA A 89 1.86 9.06 -11.11
CA ALA A 89 0.44 8.72 -11.22
C ALA A 89 0.00 7.77 -10.10
N VAL A 90 -1.27 7.81 -9.73
CA VAL A 90 -1.82 6.98 -8.66
C VAL A 90 -3.07 6.26 -9.12
N LEU A 91 -3.09 4.94 -9.03
CA LEU A 91 -4.32 4.15 -9.02
C LEU A 91 -4.71 3.87 -7.56
N GLU A 92 -5.82 4.45 -7.11
CA GLU A 92 -6.40 4.20 -5.80
C GLU A 92 -7.57 3.23 -5.94
N ILE A 93 -7.46 2.00 -5.41
CA ILE A 93 -8.53 1.02 -5.48
C ILE A 93 -9.41 1.05 -4.23
N ASP A 94 -10.71 0.84 -4.43
CA ASP A 94 -11.68 0.69 -3.33
C ASP A 94 -12.14 -0.77 -3.21
N LEU A 95 -11.54 -1.50 -2.26
CA LEU A 95 -11.82 -2.91 -2.01
C LEU A 95 -13.27 -3.18 -1.57
N TYR A 96 -14.02 -2.13 -1.18
CA TYR A 96 -15.37 -2.26 -0.62
C TYR A 96 -16.47 -1.84 -1.58
N LYS A 97 -16.21 -0.88 -2.48
CA LYS A 97 -17.22 -0.29 -3.36
C LYS A 97 -17.92 -1.34 -4.23
N SER A 98 -17.17 -2.16 -4.94
CA SER A 98 -17.70 -3.24 -5.79
C SER A 98 -18.47 -4.30 -4.99
N ARG A 99 -18.12 -4.48 -3.70
CA ARG A 99 -18.77 -5.41 -2.78
C ARG A 99 -20.00 -4.83 -2.07
N LYS A 100 -20.30 -3.55 -2.29
CA LYS A 100 -21.33 -2.81 -1.56
C LYS A 100 -21.16 -2.93 -0.03
N GLN A 101 -19.90 -2.98 0.42
CA GLN A 101 -19.54 -3.07 1.84
C GLN A 101 -19.21 -1.69 2.40
N SER A 102 -19.56 -1.47 3.66
CA SER A 102 -19.15 -0.27 4.38
C SER A 102 -17.75 -0.46 4.98
N PRO A 103 -16.91 0.59 5.03
CA PRO A 103 -15.65 0.57 5.74
C PRO A 103 -15.83 0.12 7.20
N GLY A 104 -14.87 -0.66 7.71
CA GLY A 104 -14.93 -1.18 9.08
C GLY A 104 -15.95 -2.29 9.31
N SER A 105 -16.53 -2.87 8.25
CA SER A 105 -17.51 -3.97 8.34
C SER A 105 -16.99 -5.11 9.22
N LYS A 106 -17.87 -5.66 10.06
CA LYS A 106 -17.58 -6.86 10.88
C LYS A 106 -17.36 -8.11 10.03
N ASN A 107 -17.86 -8.11 8.80
CA ASN A 107 -17.76 -9.22 7.85
C ASN A 107 -16.47 -9.12 7.00
N ARG A 108 -15.34 -8.77 7.63
CA ARG A 108 -14.07 -8.73 6.94
C ARG A 108 -13.62 -10.11 6.52
N MET A 109 -13.23 -10.22 5.28
CA MET A 109 -12.56 -11.39 4.73
C MET A 109 -11.12 -11.47 5.23
N GLU A 110 -10.49 -12.62 5.05
CA GLU A 110 -9.05 -12.72 5.19
C GLU A 110 -8.33 -11.74 4.25
N VAL A 111 -7.23 -11.16 4.69
CA VAL A 111 -6.46 -10.19 3.89
C VAL A 111 -6.13 -10.77 2.50
N ALA A 112 -5.74 -12.02 2.44
CA ALA A 112 -5.40 -12.69 1.18
C ALA A 112 -6.57 -12.77 0.18
N SER A 113 -7.83 -12.73 0.61
CA SER A 113 -9.00 -12.76 -0.28
C SER A 113 -9.08 -11.59 -1.24
N TYR A 114 -8.38 -10.50 -0.94
CA TYR A 114 -8.32 -9.31 -1.79
C TYR A 114 -7.15 -9.33 -2.79
N LEU A 115 -6.30 -10.36 -2.80
CA LEU A 115 -5.19 -10.45 -3.75
C LEU A 115 -5.63 -10.45 -5.22
N PRO A 116 -6.73 -11.12 -5.62
CA PRO A 116 -7.25 -11.03 -6.98
C PRO A 116 -7.54 -9.60 -7.44
N ASP A 117 -7.99 -8.74 -6.52
CA ASP A 117 -8.27 -7.33 -6.80
C ASP A 117 -6.97 -6.57 -7.09
N VAL A 118 -5.94 -6.83 -6.27
CA VAL A 118 -4.62 -6.21 -6.41
C VAL A 118 -3.95 -6.63 -7.72
N TYR A 119 -4.07 -7.90 -8.09
CA TYR A 119 -3.53 -8.39 -9.37
C TYR A 119 -4.28 -7.80 -10.56
N GLY A 120 -5.61 -7.70 -10.49
CA GLY A 120 -6.41 -7.00 -11.49
C GLY A 120 -5.97 -5.55 -11.68
N ALA A 121 -5.75 -4.83 -10.57
CA ALA A 121 -5.26 -3.47 -10.59
C ALA A 121 -3.86 -3.36 -11.23
N LEU A 122 -2.93 -4.23 -10.86
CA LEU A 122 -1.58 -4.25 -11.44
C LEU A 122 -1.61 -4.57 -12.95
N ALA A 123 -2.46 -5.53 -13.35
CA ALA A 123 -2.65 -5.88 -14.76
C ALA A 123 -3.23 -4.69 -15.57
N TRP A 124 -4.21 -3.99 -15.00
CA TRP A 124 -4.77 -2.79 -15.60
C TRP A 124 -3.71 -1.70 -15.76
N MET A 125 -2.90 -1.44 -14.71
CA MET A 125 -1.82 -0.45 -14.76
C MET A 125 -0.78 -0.81 -15.83
N ALA A 126 -0.42 -2.08 -15.94
CA ALA A 126 0.58 -2.56 -16.90
C ALA A 126 0.14 -2.40 -18.36
N ASN A 127 -1.16 -2.45 -18.62
CA ASN A 127 -1.76 -2.28 -19.96
C ASN A 127 -2.20 -0.84 -20.25
N ASN A 128 -2.04 0.09 -19.31
CA ASN A 128 -2.42 1.48 -19.50
C ASN A 128 -1.34 2.25 -20.26
N GLU A 129 -1.70 2.84 -21.40
CA GLU A 129 -0.77 3.50 -22.33
C GLU A 129 -0.04 4.71 -21.68
N LYS A 130 -0.64 5.35 -20.69
CA LYS A 130 -0.06 6.49 -19.96
C LYS A 130 0.85 6.08 -18.81
N ILE A 131 0.96 4.79 -18.48
CA ILE A 131 1.79 4.30 -17.38
C ILE A 131 3.08 3.66 -17.93
N ASP A 132 4.20 3.98 -17.33
CA ASP A 132 5.45 3.27 -17.59
C ASP A 132 5.43 1.93 -16.85
N PHE A 133 5.25 0.85 -17.60
CA PHE A 133 5.23 -0.53 -17.08
C PHE A 133 6.45 -0.87 -16.20
N ASN A 134 7.62 -0.30 -16.51
CA ASN A 134 8.84 -0.56 -15.75
C ASN A 134 8.91 0.23 -14.42
N LYS A 135 7.95 1.11 -14.17
CA LYS A 135 7.93 2.03 -13.01
C LYS A 135 6.59 1.95 -12.25
N ILE A 136 6.11 0.73 -12.02
CA ILE A 136 4.91 0.48 -11.21
C ILE A 136 5.35 0.12 -9.79
N GLY A 137 4.79 0.81 -8.81
CA GLY A 137 4.97 0.53 -7.38
C GLY A 137 3.66 0.23 -6.67
N LEU A 138 3.75 -0.18 -5.40
CA LEU A 138 2.59 -0.41 -4.53
C LEU A 138 2.83 0.17 -3.15
N THR A 139 1.86 0.89 -2.62
CA THR A 139 1.81 1.26 -1.21
C THR A 139 0.44 0.97 -0.61
N GLY A 140 0.41 0.50 0.63
CA GLY A 140 -0.85 0.13 1.27
C GLY A 140 -0.79 0.30 2.78
N PHE A 141 -1.95 0.55 3.38
CA PHE A 141 -2.12 0.87 4.80
C PHE A 141 -2.80 -0.29 5.54
N SER A 142 -2.26 -0.77 6.66
CA SER A 142 -2.87 -1.83 7.47
C SER A 142 -3.25 -3.05 6.62
N LEU A 143 -4.53 -3.27 6.33
CA LEU A 143 -5.01 -4.29 5.40
C LEU A 143 -4.28 -4.20 4.05
N GLY A 144 -4.20 -3.02 3.44
CA GLY A 144 -3.45 -2.80 2.19
C GLY A 144 -1.95 -3.04 2.36
N GLY A 145 -1.39 -2.72 3.52
CA GLY A 145 0.00 -3.06 3.88
C GLY A 145 0.21 -4.57 3.94
N GLY A 146 -0.74 -5.30 4.52
CA GLY A 146 -0.74 -6.76 4.54
C GLY A 146 -0.77 -7.38 3.13
N LEU A 147 -1.57 -6.81 2.21
CA LEU A 147 -1.55 -7.21 0.80
C LEU A 147 -0.18 -6.98 0.16
N GLY A 148 0.46 -5.84 0.46
CA GLY A 148 1.83 -5.57 0.04
C GLY A 148 2.82 -6.62 0.54
N LEU A 149 2.70 -7.08 1.80
CA LEU A 149 3.54 -8.16 2.33
C LEU A 149 3.27 -9.50 1.62
N TYR A 150 2.01 -9.82 1.31
CA TYR A 150 1.71 -11.03 0.52
C TYR A 150 2.39 -11.00 -0.84
N LEU A 151 2.33 -9.88 -1.56
CA LEU A 151 3.01 -9.76 -2.84
C LEU A 151 4.52 -9.84 -2.67
N SER A 152 5.07 -9.20 -1.64
CA SER A 152 6.52 -9.12 -1.44
C SER A 152 7.19 -10.48 -1.22
N ILE A 153 6.46 -11.45 -0.70
CA ILE A 153 6.97 -12.83 -0.46
C ILE A 153 6.59 -13.81 -1.57
N GLY A 154 6.14 -13.31 -2.72
CA GLY A 154 5.76 -14.18 -3.84
C GLY A 154 4.59 -15.10 -3.51
N ALA A 155 3.61 -14.64 -2.73
CA ALA A 155 2.50 -15.47 -2.27
C ALA A 155 1.54 -15.93 -3.37
N HIS A 156 1.69 -15.41 -4.59
CA HIS A 156 0.82 -15.80 -5.70
C HIS A 156 0.94 -17.28 -6.09
N PRO A 157 2.13 -17.92 -6.14
CA PRO A 157 2.19 -19.36 -6.42
C PRO A 157 1.49 -20.20 -5.35
N TRP A 158 1.41 -19.65 -4.13
CA TRP A 158 0.73 -20.28 -3.00
C TRP A 158 -0.80 -20.18 -3.09
N ALA A 159 -1.29 -19.10 -3.66
CA ALA A 159 -2.70 -18.77 -3.75
C ALA A 159 -3.33 -19.13 -5.09
N TYR A 160 -2.52 -19.19 -6.14
CA TYR A 160 -2.97 -19.35 -7.52
C TYR A 160 -2.37 -20.60 -8.14
N GLY A 161 -3.18 -21.42 -8.71
CA GLY A 161 -2.77 -22.55 -9.58
C GLY A 161 -2.26 -22.07 -10.93
N GLY A 162 -1.11 -21.37 -10.94
CA GLY A 162 -0.51 -20.83 -12.14
C GLY A 162 -1.01 -19.43 -12.50
N TYR A 163 -0.16 -18.44 -12.29
CA TYR A 163 -0.43 -17.06 -12.69
C TYR A 163 0.13 -16.84 -14.10
N PRO A 164 -0.70 -16.40 -15.07
CA PRO A 164 -0.26 -16.29 -16.47
C PRO A 164 0.63 -15.08 -16.75
N TRP A 165 1.05 -14.33 -15.69
CA TRP A 165 1.64 -13.01 -15.86
C TRP A 165 3.05 -12.98 -15.24
N ASP A 166 3.99 -13.65 -15.83
CA ASP A 166 5.35 -13.84 -15.32
C ASP A 166 6.13 -12.55 -15.00
N ASN A 167 5.58 -11.36 -15.31
CA ASN A 167 6.34 -10.11 -15.19
C ASN A 167 5.59 -8.90 -14.60
N ILE A 168 4.36 -9.04 -14.08
CA ILE A 168 3.60 -7.90 -13.53
C ILE A 168 3.77 -7.82 -12.00
N TYR A 169 4.98 -7.48 -11.57
CA TYR A 169 5.26 -7.20 -10.17
C TYR A 169 5.55 -5.72 -9.94
N PRO A 170 5.11 -5.16 -8.81
CA PRO A 170 5.55 -3.83 -8.44
C PRO A 170 7.07 -3.82 -8.25
N LYS A 171 7.74 -2.82 -8.81
CA LYS A 171 9.20 -2.65 -8.69
C LYS A 171 9.62 -2.29 -7.27
N ALA A 172 8.70 -1.71 -6.49
CA ALA A 172 8.88 -1.41 -5.08
C ALA A 172 7.55 -1.53 -4.33
N ILE A 173 7.64 -1.88 -3.06
CA ILE A 173 6.51 -1.94 -2.13
C ILE A 173 6.84 -1.16 -0.87
N VAL A 174 5.90 -0.30 -0.42
CA VAL A 174 5.95 0.30 0.92
C VAL A 174 4.69 -0.10 1.69
N ALA A 175 4.87 -0.95 2.70
CA ALA A 175 3.79 -1.46 3.54
C ALA A 175 3.71 -0.68 4.86
N TRP A 176 2.61 0.06 5.08
CA TRP A 176 2.38 0.83 6.28
C TRP A 176 1.67 -0.03 7.33
N TYR A 177 2.33 -0.24 8.48
CA TYR A 177 1.83 -1.00 9.64
C TYR A 177 1.00 -2.25 9.26
N PRO A 178 1.61 -3.23 8.55
CA PRO A 178 0.92 -4.34 7.89
C PRO A 178 0.50 -5.48 8.84
N VAL A 179 0.66 -5.34 10.15
CA VAL A 179 0.42 -6.38 11.17
C VAL A 179 1.28 -7.64 10.94
N CYS A 180 2.60 -7.47 11.06
CA CYS A 180 3.60 -8.50 10.77
C CYS A 180 3.44 -9.78 11.60
N VAL A 181 2.93 -9.69 12.83
CA VAL A 181 2.69 -10.85 13.71
C VAL A 181 1.79 -11.91 13.06
N SER A 182 0.83 -11.50 12.25
CA SER A 182 -0.07 -12.39 11.53
C SER A 182 0.68 -13.28 10.52
N PHE A 183 1.70 -12.74 9.88
CA PHE A 183 2.57 -13.46 8.96
C PHE A 183 3.52 -14.39 9.69
N ASN A 184 4.10 -13.94 10.81
CA ASN A 184 5.00 -14.74 11.63
C ASN A 184 4.31 -15.98 12.21
N LYS A 185 3.08 -15.85 12.70
CA LYS A 185 2.29 -16.97 13.22
C LYS A 185 2.00 -18.06 12.17
N ARG A 186 1.86 -17.66 10.91
CA ARG A 186 1.56 -18.57 9.79
C ARG A 186 2.81 -19.02 9.00
N PHE A 187 4.00 -18.59 9.40
CA PHE A 187 5.24 -18.85 8.65
C PHE A 187 5.48 -20.34 8.39
N ASN A 188 5.45 -21.16 9.44
CA ASN A 188 5.71 -22.59 9.31
C ASN A 188 4.66 -23.32 8.45
N GLN A 189 3.38 -22.91 8.53
CA GLN A 189 2.32 -23.49 7.70
C GLN A 189 2.58 -23.20 6.22
N ARG A 190 3.00 -21.99 5.89
CA ARG A 190 3.30 -21.55 4.52
C ARG A 190 4.52 -22.29 3.95
N ILE A 191 5.60 -22.35 4.71
CA ILE A 191 6.81 -23.07 4.29
C ILE A 191 6.53 -24.55 4.06
N ASN A 192 5.75 -25.20 4.94
CA ASN A 192 5.37 -26.59 4.76
C ASN A 192 4.49 -26.80 3.53
N TYR A 193 3.59 -25.88 3.23
CA TYR A 193 2.77 -25.92 2.02
C TYR A 193 3.63 -25.80 0.75
N LEU A 194 4.50 -24.80 0.68
CA LEU A 194 5.40 -24.58 -0.45
C LEU A 194 6.29 -25.79 -0.74
N LYS A 195 6.82 -26.43 0.32
CA LYS A 195 7.62 -27.66 0.18
C LYS A 195 6.82 -28.85 -0.37
N LYS A 196 5.52 -28.94 -0.05
CA LYS A 196 4.67 -30.06 -0.50
C LYS A 196 4.18 -29.90 -1.94
N THR A 197 4.11 -28.68 -2.43
CA THR A 197 3.52 -28.38 -3.75
C THR A 197 4.53 -28.22 -4.85
N GLU A 198 5.84 -28.35 -4.55
CA GLU A 198 6.95 -28.13 -5.50
C GLU A 198 6.84 -26.79 -6.27
N ILE A 199 6.04 -25.86 -5.74
CA ILE A 199 5.86 -24.54 -6.35
C ILE A 199 7.19 -23.80 -6.21
N GLN A 200 7.79 -23.50 -7.33
CA GLN A 200 9.01 -22.72 -7.40
C GLN A 200 8.75 -21.35 -6.73
N GLN A 201 9.48 -21.07 -5.65
CA GLN A 201 9.37 -19.77 -4.97
C GLN A 201 9.85 -18.68 -5.94
N SER A 202 8.96 -17.81 -6.34
CA SER A 202 9.41 -16.53 -6.88
C SER A 202 10.22 -15.85 -5.79
N LEU A 203 11.40 -15.33 -6.15
CA LEU A 203 12.25 -14.61 -5.19
C LEU A 203 11.46 -13.45 -4.58
N PRO A 204 11.63 -13.19 -3.27
CA PRO A 204 11.01 -12.02 -2.66
C PRO A 204 11.32 -10.73 -3.43
N ILE A 205 10.37 -9.81 -3.52
CA ILE A 205 10.61 -8.51 -4.12
C ILE A 205 11.68 -7.78 -3.31
N SER A 206 12.81 -7.47 -3.93
CA SER A 206 13.97 -6.89 -3.24
C SER A 206 13.70 -5.48 -2.69
N ASN A 207 12.84 -4.70 -3.37
CA ASN A 207 12.58 -3.31 -3.01
C ASN A 207 11.34 -3.20 -2.09
N LEU A 208 11.44 -3.73 -0.87
CA LEU A 208 10.42 -3.64 0.17
C LEU A 208 10.84 -2.65 1.26
N LYS A 209 9.91 -1.81 1.71
CA LYS A 209 10.00 -1.08 2.99
C LYS A 209 8.73 -1.32 3.81
N ILE A 210 8.93 -1.48 5.12
CA ILE A 210 7.86 -1.68 6.10
C ILE A 210 7.90 -0.55 7.11
N ILE A 211 6.85 0.24 7.18
CA ILE A 211 6.70 1.29 8.20
C ILE A 211 6.06 0.64 9.42
N ALA A 212 6.82 0.52 10.51
CA ALA A 212 6.45 -0.21 11.72
C ALA A 212 6.40 0.73 12.94
N PRO A 213 5.22 1.14 13.39
CA PRO A 213 5.05 1.99 14.58
C PRO A 213 5.41 1.23 15.87
N THR A 214 6.24 1.85 16.74
CA THR A 214 6.76 1.19 17.93
C THR A 214 5.74 1.04 19.08
N LYS A 215 4.54 1.61 18.94
CA LYS A 215 3.41 1.48 19.87
C LYS A 215 2.17 0.88 19.19
N ASP A 216 2.35 0.07 18.15
CA ASP A 216 1.24 -0.58 17.45
C ASP A 216 0.67 -1.75 18.26
N ASN A 217 -0.56 -1.58 18.77
CA ASN A 217 -1.22 -2.61 19.60
C ASN A 217 -1.69 -3.85 18.81
N TYR A 218 -1.66 -3.84 17.48
CA TYR A 218 -1.92 -5.05 16.69
C TYR A 218 -0.77 -6.04 16.79
N GLU A 219 0.45 -5.56 16.95
CA GLU A 219 1.63 -6.41 17.10
C GLU A 219 1.77 -6.96 18.53
N ASP A 220 2.32 -8.16 18.68
CA ASP A 220 2.63 -8.72 20.01
C ASP A 220 3.88 -8.05 20.57
N ASN A 221 4.86 -7.74 19.71
CA ASN A 221 6.01 -6.90 20.04
C ASN A 221 6.28 -5.90 18.89
N PRO A 222 5.72 -4.68 18.96
CA PRO A 222 5.76 -3.71 17.86
C PRO A 222 7.15 -3.37 17.33
N LYS A 223 8.19 -3.46 18.18
CA LYS A 223 9.57 -3.13 17.80
C LYS A 223 10.26 -4.25 17.01
N THR A 224 9.80 -5.49 17.16
CA THR A 224 10.52 -6.67 16.65
C THR A 224 9.73 -7.52 15.65
N GLU A 225 8.39 -7.46 15.64
CA GLU A 225 7.60 -8.35 14.79
C GLU A 225 7.88 -8.18 13.30
N CYS A 226 7.99 -6.95 12.80
CA CYS A 226 8.32 -6.75 11.40
C CYS A 226 9.77 -7.10 11.07
N LYS A 227 10.71 -6.94 12.00
CA LYS A 227 12.08 -7.45 11.83
C LYS A 227 12.11 -8.98 11.78
N LYS A 228 11.29 -9.64 12.61
CA LYS A 228 11.12 -11.09 12.58
C LYS A 228 10.54 -11.56 11.26
N PHE A 229 9.54 -10.85 10.71
CA PHE A 229 9.02 -11.11 9.37
C PHE A 229 10.15 -11.04 8.32
N VAL A 230 10.92 -9.96 8.32
CA VAL A 230 12.05 -9.79 7.40
C VAL A 230 13.05 -10.94 7.54
N ASN A 231 13.45 -11.30 8.76
CA ASN A 231 14.36 -12.42 9.00
C ASN A 231 13.82 -13.77 8.49
N ASN A 232 12.50 -13.99 8.62
CA ASN A 232 11.85 -15.22 8.19
C ASN A 232 11.81 -15.36 6.67
N TYR A 233 11.52 -14.26 5.94
CA TYR A 233 11.25 -14.32 4.51
C TYR A 233 12.37 -13.78 3.63
N TYR A 234 13.24 -12.90 4.16
CA TYR A 234 14.33 -12.25 3.43
C TYR A 234 15.72 -12.62 3.95
N GLY A 235 15.80 -13.38 5.05
CA GLY A 235 17.04 -13.74 5.70
C GLY A 235 17.59 -12.62 6.62
N LYS A 236 18.59 -12.98 7.42
CA LYS A 236 19.28 -12.05 8.32
C LYS A 236 20.11 -11.06 7.49
N GLN A 237 20.24 -9.82 7.92
CA GLN A 237 21.01 -8.72 7.30
C GLN A 237 20.19 -7.72 6.47
N ASN A 238 18.85 -7.73 6.58
CA ASN A 238 17.99 -6.79 5.87
C ASN A 238 17.27 -5.81 6.83
N ASP A 239 17.92 -5.39 7.92
CA ASP A 239 17.34 -4.48 8.94
C ASP A 239 16.88 -3.15 8.36
N GLU A 240 17.46 -2.71 7.25
CA GLU A 240 17.08 -1.49 6.51
C GLU A 240 15.69 -1.55 5.87
N ILE A 241 15.10 -2.75 5.74
CA ILE A 241 13.75 -2.93 5.21
C ILE A 241 12.72 -2.32 6.16
N VAL A 242 12.98 -2.34 7.48
CA VAL A 242 12.02 -1.89 8.49
C VAL A 242 12.31 -0.46 8.94
N TRP A 243 11.39 0.44 8.62
CA TRP A 243 11.40 1.80 9.12
C TRP A 243 10.57 1.90 10.41
N LEU A 244 11.24 1.93 11.55
CA LEU A 244 10.58 2.11 12.83
C LEU A 244 10.07 3.55 12.98
N VAL A 245 8.83 3.70 13.43
CA VAL A 245 8.21 5.00 13.77
C VAL A 245 8.16 5.13 15.27
N ASP A 246 9.12 5.83 15.85
CA ASP A 246 9.18 6.01 17.30
C ASP A 246 7.93 6.72 17.82
N ASN A 247 7.36 6.13 18.88
CA ASN A 247 6.10 6.58 19.49
C ASN A 247 4.87 6.57 18.56
N GLY A 248 4.99 6.09 17.32
CA GLY A 248 3.86 5.88 16.43
C GLY A 248 2.94 4.76 16.91
N THR A 249 1.64 4.92 16.71
CA THR A 249 0.60 3.90 16.93
C THR A 249 0.07 3.38 15.60
N HIS A 250 -0.72 2.31 15.60
CA HIS A 250 -1.40 1.88 14.37
C HIS A 250 -2.22 3.02 13.75
N GLY A 251 -1.99 3.33 12.48
CA GLY A 251 -2.70 4.41 11.80
C GLY A 251 -2.36 5.82 12.29
N PHE A 252 -1.14 6.04 12.77
CA PHE A 252 -0.64 7.33 13.27
C PHE A 252 -0.76 8.48 12.26
N ASP A 253 -0.78 8.18 10.97
CA ASP A 253 -0.87 9.08 9.83
C ASP A 253 -2.31 9.48 9.45
N GLY A 254 -3.28 9.13 10.30
CA GLY A 254 -4.70 9.44 10.12
C GLY A 254 -5.03 10.92 10.26
N ASP A 255 -6.31 11.26 10.08
CA ASP A 255 -6.80 12.64 10.23
C ASP A 255 -6.44 13.21 11.61
N PRO A 256 -5.62 14.27 11.69
CA PRO A 256 -5.17 14.84 12.95
C PRO A 256 -6.31 15.37 13.84
N LYS A 257 -7.45 15.71 13.23
CA LYS A 257 -8.65 16.15 13.97
C LYS A 257 -9.22 15.04 14.86
N LYS A 258 -8.90 13.78 14.59
CA LYS A 258 -9.35 12.64 15.42
C LYS A 258 -8.55 12.49 16.71
N GLY A 259 -7.34 13.05 16.80
CA GLY A 259 -6.48 12.97 17.96
C GLY A 259 -6.22 11.53 18.41
N THR A 260 -6.41 11.26 19.69
CA THR A 260 -6.28 9.91 20.27
C THR A 260 -7.66 9.27 20.44
N PHE A 261 -7.83 8.07 19.91
CA PHE A 261 -9.06 7.29 20.08
C PHE A 261 -8.76 5.81 20.27
N LYS A 262 -9.74 5.11 20.87
CA LYS A 262 -9.66 3.68 21.18
C LYS A 262 -10.80 2.94 20.48
N TYR A 263 -10.51 1.73 20.04
CA TYR A 263 -11.50 0.82 19.47
C TYR A 263 -11.09 -0.63 19.72
N ARG A 264 -12.03 -1.55 19.55
CA ARG A 264 -11.76 -2.97 19.68
C ARG A 264 -11.74 -3.61 18.30
N ASP A 265 -10.69 -4.34 18.00
CA ASP A 265 -10.55 -5.07 16.75
C ASP A 265 -9.77 -6.37 16.96
N ILE A 266 -10.16 -7.45 16.26
CA ILE A 266 -9.56 -8.80 16.35
C ILE A 266 -9.27 -9.26 17.79
N GLY A 267 -10.19 -8.93 18.70
CA GLY A 267 -10.08 -9.28 20.13
C GLY A 267 -9.14 -8.39 20.95
N LYS A 268 -8.46 -7.44 20.36
CA LYS A 268 -7.52 -6.51 21.01
C LYS A 268 -8.13 -5.12 21.21
N ASN A 269 -7.71 -4.42 22.26
CA ASN A 269 -8.00 -3.00 22.45
C ASN A 269 -6.90 -2.20 21.73
N ILE A 270 -7.29 -1.50 20.67
CA ILE A 270 -6.37 -0.72 19.84
C ILE A 270 -6.45 0.75 20.24
N THR A 271 -5.31 1.38 20.43
CA THR A 271 -5.19 2.81 20.63
C THR A 271 -4.50 3.43 19.42
N THR A 272 -5.15 4.39 18.79
CA THR A 272 -4.57 5.19 17.72
C THR A 272 -4.40 6.62 18.21
N THR A 273 -3.20 7.17 18.01
CA THR A 273 -2.91 8.60 18.19
C THR A 273 -2.42 9.12 16.84
N THR A 274 -3.17 10.06 16.27
CA THR A 274 -2.81 10.65 14.98
C THR A 274 -1.80 11.76 15.15
N SER A 275 -0.85 11.86 14.22
CA SER A 275 0.19 12.87 14.17
C SER A 275 0.44 13.30 12.73
N GLU A 276 0.05 14.52 12.40
CA GLU A 276 0.29 15.05 11.05
C GLU A 276 1.79 15.11 10.73
N LYS A 277 2.60 15.55 11.70
CA LYS A 277 4.06 15.61 11.55
C LYS A 277 4.67 14.25 11.18
N LEU A 278 4.37 13.20 11.96
CA LEU A 278 4.86 11.85 11.65
C LEU A 278 4.28 11.32 10.32
N GLY A 279 3.00 11.60 10.07
CA GLY A 279 2.36 11.21 8.82
C GLY A 279 3.05 11.84 7.61
N ASP A 280 3.33 13.15 7.64
CA ASP A 280 4.01 13.85 6.56
C ASP A 280 5.45 13.40 6.38
N GLU A 281 6.20 13.20 7.46
CA GLU A 281 7.57 12.68 7.42
C GLU A 281 7.64 11.34 6.67
N TYR A 282 6.77 10.39 7.03
CA TYR A 282 6.81 9.07 6.40
C TYR A 282 6.17 9.04 5.01
N ARG A 283 5.23 9.94 4.68
CA ARG A 283 4.75 10.16 3.31
C ARG A 283 5.88 10.65 2.40
N GLU A 284 6.63 11.65 2.85
CA GLU A 284 7.79 12.17 2.13
C GLU A 284 8.85 11.07 1.92
N LYS A 285 9.19 10.34 2.98
CA LYS A 285 10.13 9.22 2.92
C LYS A 285 9.66 8.13 1.95
N THR A 286 8.36 7.84 1.91
CA THR A 286 7.76 6.88 0.97
C THR A 286 7.92 7.36 -0.47
N VAL A 287 7.54 8.60 -0.79
CA VAL A 287 7.65 9.15 -2.14
C VAL A 287 9.10 9.17 -2.62
N ASN A 288 10.02 9.63 -1.76
CA ASN A 288 11.45 9.67 -2.09
C ASN A 288 12.02 8.27 -2.35
N TYR A 289 11.55 7.26 -1.63
CA TYR A 289 11.94 5.87 -1.88
C TYR A 289 11.47 5.40 -3.27
N PHE A 290 10.21 5.62 -3.64
CA PHE A 290 9.74 5.26 -4.99
C PHE A 290 10.51 6.00 -6.08
N LYS A 291 10.77 7.30 -5.91
CA LYS A 291 11.59 8.08 -6.85
C LYS A 291 12.97 7.49 -7.03
N SER A 292 13.63 7.08 -5.95
CA SER A 292 14.96 6.47 -6.03
C SER A 292 14.96 5.16 -6.82
N ILE A 293 13.91 4.33 -6.68
CA ILE A 293 13.80 3.08 -7.43
C ILE A 293 13.45 3.34 -8.90
N PHE A 294 12.52 4.25 -9.17
CA PHE A 294 12.07 4.54 -10.54
C PHE A 294 13.13 5.27 -11.38
N ASN A 295 14.06 5.97 -10.76
CA ASN A 295 15.16 6.66 -11.46
C ASN A 295 16.38 5.76 -11.73
N ASN A 296 16.51 4.64 -11.01
CA ASN A 296 17.62 3.68 -11.15
C ASN A 296 17.30 2.52 -12.12
N ASN A 297 16.12 2.50 -12.68
CA ASN A 297 15.65 1.58 -13.70
C ASN A 297 15.37 2.38 -14.99
#